data_5e836402bf1632f3dbfb8d9c2c244071
#
_entry.id   5e836402bf1632f3dbfb8d9c2c244071
#
_cell.length_a   1.000
_cell.length_b   1.000
_cell.length_c   1.000
_cell.angle_alpha   90.00
_cell.angle_beta   90.00
_cell.angle_gamma   90.00
#
_symmetry.space_group_name_H-M   'P 1'
#
loop_
_entity.id
_entity.type
_entity.pdbx_description
1 polymer ?
#
loop_
_entity_poly.entity_id
_entity_poly.type
_entity_poly.pdbx_seq_one_letter_code
_entity_poly.pdbx_strand_id
1 'polypeptide(L)'
;MPTLEARVDMYDEAVTYIADYEESSEVSNAFVNREAITDALDRGEELTPMQREVLAKADAKLLSVRPTLAKRFPLIFAARDDIPAAYWWWHLDRGIPA
;
A
#
# COMPACT_ATOMS: atom_id res chain seq x y z
N MET A 1 4.95 -12.01 15.48
CA MET A 1 4.09 -11.12 14.67
C MET A 1 4.62 -9.71 14.70
N PRO A 2 4.76 -9.04 13.56
CA PRO A 2 5.15 -7.63 13.57
C PRO A 2 4.12 -6.76 14.29
N THR A 3 4.59 -5.76 15.01
CA THR A 3 3.71 -4.76 15.62
C THR A 3 3.15 -3.84 14.53
N LEU A 4 2.11 -3.09 14.86
CA LEU A 4 1.57 -2.07 13.97
C LEU A 4 2.66 -1.05 13.57
N GLU A 5 3.46 -0.62 14.53
CA GLU A 5 4.58 0.30 14.28
C GLU A 5 5.57 -0.28 13.27
N ALA A 6 5.96 -1.56 13.45
CA ALA A 6 6.87 -2.22 12.53
C ALA A 6 6.29 -2.31 11.12
N ARG A 7 4.98 -2.54 11.00
CA ARG A 7 4.32 -2.62 9.69
C ARG A 7 4.30 -1.27 8.98
N VAL A 8 4.09 -0.18 9.72
CA VAL A 8 4.16 1.17 9.13
C VAL A 8 5.56 1.44 8.60
N ASP A 9 6.60 1.09 9.37
CA ASP A 9 7.98 1.28 8.92
C ASP A 9 8.31 0.41 7.70
N MET A 10 7.87 -0.83 7.68
CA MET A 10 8.08 -1.74 6.56
C MET A 10 7.37 -1.24 5.29
N TYR A 11 6.15 -0.76 5.44
CA TYR A 11 5.39 -0.21 4.33
C TYR A 11 6.05 1.06 3.78
N ASP A 12 6.46 1.97 4.65
CA ASP A 12 7.13 3.21 4.26
C ASP A 12 8.42 2.92 3.49
N GLU A 13 9.23 2.00 3.99
CA GLU A 13 10.47 1.60 3.31
C GLU A 13 10.17 0.99 1.94
N ALA A 14 9.18 0.09 1.88
CA ALA A 14 8.80 -0.55 0.63
C ALA A 14 8.34 0.47 -0.41
N VAL A 15 7.50 1.42 0.00
CA VAL A 15 6.98 2.44 -0.91
C VAL A 15 8.09 3.37 -1.41
N THR A 16 9.10 3.63 -0.61
CA THR A 16 10.24 4.46 -1.01
C THR A 16 10.91 3.91 -2.27
N TYR A 17 10.97 2.59 -2.42
CA TYR A 17 11.67 1.92 -3.54
C TYR A 17 10.72 1.23 -4.52
N ILE A 18 9.41 1.33 -4.33
CA ILE A 18 8.44 0.49 -5.04
C ILE A 18 8.48 0.65 -6.55
N ALA A 19 8.77 1.85 -7.04
CA ALA A 19 8.85 2.11 -8.48
C ALA A 19 10.05 1.41 -9.13
N ASP A 20 11.03 1.02 -8.34
CA ASP A 20 12.26 0.38 -8.81
C ASP A 20 12.25 -1.14 -8.65
N TYR A 21 11.21 -1.71 -8.03
CA TYR A 21 11.12 -3.15 -7.87
C TYR A 21 10.99 -3.85 -9.22
N GLU A 22 11.64 -5.00 -9.34
CA GLU A 22 11.62 -5.80 -10.55
C GLU A 22 10.57 -6.89 -10.52
N GLU A 23 10.22 -7.37 -9.32
CA GLU A 23 9.30 -8.48 -9.14
C GLU A 23 7.96 -8.04 -8.56
N SER A 24 6.89 -8.60 -9.10
CA SER A 24 5.53 -8.30 -8.62
C SER A 24 5.33 -8.73 -7.17
N SER A 25 6.02 -9.77 -6.70
CA SER A 25 5.92 -10.21 -5.31
C SER A 25 6.38 -9.15 -4.32
N GLU A 26 7.38 -8.36 -4.68
CA GLU A 26 7.87 -7.28 -3.83
C GLU A 26 6.79 -6.19 -3.68
N VAL A 27 6.13 -5.85 -4.77
CA VAL A 27 5.04 -4.88 -4.75
C VAL A 27 3.85 -5.42 -3.95
N SER A 28 3.48 -6.68 -4.17
CA SER A 28 2.38 -7.32 -3.44
C SER A 28 2.64 -7.35 -1.95
N ASN A 29 3.88 -7.59 -1.52
CA ASN A 29 4.23 -7.59 -0.11
C ASN A 29 4.02 -6.23 0.54
N ALA A 30 4.31 -5.13 -0.17
CA ALA A 30 4.03 -3.79 0.31
C ALA A 30 2.52 -3.60 0.54
N PHE A 31 1.69 -4.09 -0.38
CA PHE A 31 0.24 -4.00 -0.30
C PHE A 31 -0.32 -4.85 0.84
N VAL A 32 0.25 -6.04 1.07
CA VAL A 32 -0.14 -6.90 2.21
C VAL A 32 0.16 -6.19 3.54
N ASN A 33 1.29 -5.52 3.63
CA ASN A 33 1.61 -4.72 4.83
C ASN A 33 0.61 -3.58 5.02
N ARG A 34 0.23 -2.89 3.95
CA ARG A 34 -0.77 -1.81 4.03
C ARG A 34 -2.13 -2.33 4.49
N GLU A 35 -2.55 -3.48 3.98
CA GLU A 35 -3.79 -4.12 4.38
C GLU A 35 -3.77 -4.48 5.86
N ALA A 36 -2.67 -5.05 6.34
CA ALA A 36 -2.52 -5.40 7.75
C ALA A 36 -2.60 -4.16 8.66
N ILE A 37 -2.07 -3.02 8.20
CA ILE A 37 -2.18 -1.74 8.93
C ILE A 37 -3.66 -1.34 9.04
N THR A 38 -4.39 -1.36 7.93
CA THR A 38 -5.82 -1.01 7.93
C THR A 38 -6.62 -1.95 8.83
N ASP A 39 -6.36 -3.25 8.77
CA ASP A 39 -7.05 -4.22 9.60
C ASP A 39 -6.79 -3.98 11.09
N ALA A 40 -5.55 -3.63 11.45
CA ALA A 40 -5.20 -3.30 12.83
C ALA A 40 -5.95 -2.05 13.31
N LEU A 41 -6.03 -1.02 12.49
CA LEU A 41 -6.77 0.20 12.83
C LEU A 41 -8.26 -0.09 12.98
N ASP A 42 -8.81 -0.95 12.13
CA ASP A 42 -10.22 -1.35 12.22
C ASP A 42 -10.52 -2.14 13.49
N ARG A 43 -9.52 -2.84 14.05
CA ARG A 43 -9.65 -3.52 15.35
C ARG A 43 -9.52 -2.60 16.54
N GLY A 44 -9.30 -1.30 16.32
CA GLY A 44 -9.17 -0.32 17.39
C GLY A 44 -7.75 -0.01 17.81
N GLU A 45 -6.74 -0.56 17.16
CA GLU A 45 -5.35 -0.16 17.39
C GLU A 45 -5.13 1.27 16.90
N GLU A 46 -4.23 1.98 17.54
CA GLU A 46 -4.01 3.39 17.23
C GLU A 46 -2.55 3.64 16.83
N LEU A 47 -2.37 4.58 15.92
CA LEU A 47 -1.05 5.11 15.55
C LEU A 47 -0.76 6.35 16.36
N THR A 48 0.52 6.57 16.67
CA THR A 48 0.97 7.86 17.19
C THR A 48 0.81 8.94 16.10
N PRO A 49 0.77 10.23 16.47
CA PRO A 49 0.71 11.30 15.46
C PRO A 49 1.87 11.22 14.46
N MET A 50 3.07 10.87 14.90
CA MET A 50 4.21 10.70 14.01
C MET A 50 4.00 9.56 13.01
N GLN A 51 3.48 8.43 13.48
CA GLN A 51 3.22 7.29 12.61
C GLN A 51 2.11 7.57 11.60
N ARG A 52 1.08 8.34 11.99
CA ARG A 52 0.04 8.78 11.06
C ARG A 52 0.62 9.63 9.94
N GLU A 53 1.57 10.50 10.27
CA GLU A 53 2.22 11.33 9.27
C GLU A 53 3.06 10.49 8.33
N VAL A 54 3.82 9.53 8.85
CA VAL A 54 4.62 8.60 8.02
C VAL A 54 3.70 7.82 7.07
N LEU A 55 2.60 7.28 7.57
CA LEU A 55 1.65 6.54 6.77
C LEU A 55 1.04 7.41 5.67
N ALA A 56 0.63 8.62 6.00
CA ALA A 56 0.03 9.54 5.03
C ALA A 56 1.02 9.90 3.92
N LYS A 57 2.28 10.13 4.25
CA LYS A 57 3.32 10.41 3.26
C LYS A 57 3.61 9.21 2.38
N ALA A 58 3.64 8.01 2.96
CA ALA A 58 3.84 6.77 2.21
C ALA A 58 2.68 6.53 1.24
N ASP A 59 1.44 6.74 1.68
CA ASP A 59 0.27 6.62 0.81
C ASP A 59 0.32 7.62 -0.35
N ALA A 60 0.71 8.85 -0.08
CA ALA A 60 0.84 9.88 -1.11
C ALA A 60 1.93 9.50 -2.13
N LYS A 61 3.04 8.96 -1.66
CA LYS A 61 4.12 8.48 -2.52
C LYS A 61 3.64 7.33 -3.41
N LEU A 62 2.91 6.38 -2.84
CA LEU A 62 2.36 5.25 -3.60
C LEU A 62 1.44 5.75 -4.72
N LEU A 63 0.55 6.68 -4.40
CA LEU A 63 -0.35 7.28 -5.39
C LEU A 63 0.42 8.00 -6.50
N SER A 64 1.53 8.65 -6.15
CA SER A 64 2.34 9.37 -7.14
C SER A 64 3.00 8.46 -8.17
N VAL A 65 3.27 7.19 -7.81
CA VAL A 65 3.90 6.23 -8.74
C VAL A 65 2.88 5.26 -9.34
N ARG A 66 1.60 5.49 -9.14
CA ARG A 66 0.50 4.66 -9.62
C ARG A 66 0.59 4.32 -11.12
N PRO A 67 0.81 5.30 -12.01
CA PRO A 67 0.87 4.98 -13.44
C PRO A 67 2.01 4.02 -13.77
N THR A 68 3.14 4.18 -13.10
CA THR A 68 4.31 3.30 -13.29
C THR A 68 3.99 1.88 -12.86
N LEU A 69 3.37 1.72 -11.69
CA LEU A 69 3.03 0.40 -11.18
C LEU A 69 1.99 -0.31 -12.03
N ALA A 70 0.95 0.41 -12.45
CA ALA A 70 -0.09 -0.17 -13.30
C ALA A 70 0.47 -0.63 -14.64
N LYS A 71 1.44 0.09 -15.18
CA LYS A 71 2.09 -0.25 -16.44
C LYS A 71 3.05 -1.43 -16.30
N ARG A 72 3.85 -1.45 -15.23
CA ARG A 72 4.88 -2.49 -15.04
C ARG A 72 4.33 -3.80 -14.51
N PHE A 73 3.28 -3.75 -13.69
CA PHE A 73 2.74 -4.91 -12.99
C PHE A 73 1.22 -5.03 -13.17
N PRO A 74 0.74 -5.08 -14.41
CA PRO A 74 -0.71 -5.10 -14.65
C PRO A 74 -1.42 -6.29 -14.00
N LEU A 75 -0.74 -7.42 -13.85
CA LEU A 75 -1.35 -8.63 -13.28
C LEU A 75 -1.65 -8.51 -11.79
N ILE A 76 -0.97 -7.63 -11.07
CA ILE A 76 -1.27 -7.39 -9.65
C ILE A 76 -2.70 -6.84 -9.52
N PHE A 77 -3.12 -6.02 -10.45
CA PHE A 77 -4.40 -5.30 -10.39
C PHE A 77 -5.51 -6.00 -11.16
N ALA A 78 -5.18 -7.03 -11.94
CA ALA A 78 -6.16 -7.74 -12.74
C ALA A 78 -7.11 -8.55 -11.86
N ALA A 79 -8.40 -8.56 -12.23
CA ALA A 79 -9.42 -9.39 -11.59
C ALA A 79 -9.54 -9.20 -10.07
N ARG A 80 -9.42 -7.97 -9.59
CA ARG A 80 -9.52 -7.63 -8.16
C ARG A 80 -10.92 -7.14 -7.76
N ASP A 81 -11.95 -7.52 -8.48
CA ASP A 81 -13.32 -7.08 -8.20
C ASP A 81 -13.86 -7.60 -6.87
N ASP A 82 -13.32 -8.70 -6.38
CA ASP A 82 -13.67 -9.29 -5.09
C ASP A 82 -13.03 -8.57 -3.90
N ILE A 83 -12.08 -7.68 -4.14
CA ILE A 83 -11.42 -6.93 -3.08
C ILE A 83 -12.16 -5.61 -2.85
N PRO A 84 -12.58 -5.31 -1.60
CA PRO A 84 -13.30 -4.07 -1.31
C PRO A 84 -12.54 -2.82 -1.75
N ALA A 85 -13.26 -1.82 -2.22
CA ALA A 85 -12.68 -0.56 -2.68
C ALA A 85 -11.94 0.20 -1.57
N ALA A 86 -12.25 -0.08 -0.30
CA ALA A 86 -11.54 0.50 0.83
C ALA A 86 -10.06 0.12 0.85
N TYR A 87 -9.72 -1.02 0.27
CA TYR A 87 -8.33 -1.45 0.07
C TYR A 87 -7.83 -0.91 -1.28
N TRP A 88 -7.81 0.40 -1.42
CA TRP A 88 -7.57 1.13 -2.66
C TRP A 88 -6.24 0.80 -3.35
N TRP A 89 -5.23 0.39 -2.60
CA TRP A 89 -3.91 0.04 -3.16
C TRP A 89 -3.95 -1.18 -4.10
N TRP A 90 -4.98 -2.02 -4.00
CA TRP A 90 -5.19 -3.13 -4.94
C TRP A 90 -5.87 -2.69 -6.24
N HIS A 91 -6.32 -1.44 -6.32
CA HIS A 91 -7.10 -0.91 -7.44
C HIS A 91 -6.44 0.30 -8.12
N LEU A 92 -5.11 0.39 -8.06
CA LEU A 92 -4.38 1.55 -8.57
C LEU A 92 -4.48 1.74 -10.08
N ASP A 93 -4.82 0.68 -10.82
CA ASP A 93 -5.03 0.73 -12.28
C ASP A 93 -6.37 1.33 -12.68
N ARG A 94 -7.30 1.48 -11.75
CA ARG A 94 -8.66 1.90 -12.02
C ARG A 94 -8.83 3.40 -11.84
N GLY A 95 -8.25 4.19 -12.67
CA GLY A 95 -8.62 5.59 -12.79
C GLY A 95 -9.14 6.26 -11.52
N ILE A 96 -8.45 6.07 -10.38
CA ILE A 96 -8.79 6.82 -9.18
C ILE A 96 -8.72 8.29 -9.58
N PRO A 97 -9.79 9.07 -9.39
CA PRO A 97 -9.74 10.46 -9.80
C PRO A 97 -8.52 11.12 -9.20
N ALA A 98 -7.70 11.64 -10.08
CA ALA A 98 -6.53 12.36 -9.62
C ALA A 98 -6.98 13.55 -8.79
#